data_83ed27e2399a652c895110689e2c17bc
#
_entry.id   83ed27e2399a652c895110689e2c17bc
#
_cell.length_a   1.000
_cell.length_b   1.000
_cell.length_c   1.000
_cell.angle_alpha   90.00
_cell.angle_beta   90.00
_cell.angle_gamma   90.00
#
_symmetry.space_group_name_H-M   'P 1'
#
loop_
_entity.id
_entity.type
_entity.pdbx_description
1 polymer ?
#
loop_
_entity_poly.entity_id
_entity_poly.type
_entity_poly.pdbx_seq_one_letter_code
_entity_poly.pdbx_strand_id
1 'polypeptide(L)'
;MLKEGEGDQLVKDYRQYMEDGQRTIEPVLTNYKSKYAIDWTPFLNAKWTDQADTGVPIAELKSIGEALTQTPAGFTPHTLVTKLLNDRRAMARGELNLDWGMGEHLAFATLVKAGYAIRITGQDSGRGTFTHRHAVLHDQNRERWDDGTYIPLQNVSTEQAPFTVIDSVLSEEAVLGFEYGYSCADPNTLTIWEAQFGDFVNGAQVVIDQFIVSGEAKWGRQSGLTMMLPHGYEGQGPEHSSARIERFLQLCADNNIQVVQPTTAAQIFHLLRRQMVRKFRKPLVILTPKSLLRNKDAGSALKELSTGRFQPIIPELDDKIKAASVKRVLVCSGKVYYDLVHGRADRKDDSVAIIRVEQLYPFAHKTFEAELRKYPKATEVVWVQDEPQNQGPWFYVQHHLYQNMSAGQKLGYAGRPASASPAVGYLAKHQEQQKALVDQAFGKFKVFMLTK
;
A
#
# COMPACT_ATOMS: atom_id res chain seq x y z
N MET A 1 -20.53 41.15 13.00
CA MET A 1 -20.34 41.86 11.71
C MET A 1 -19.83 43.27 12.03
N LEU A 2 -18.84 43.75 11.31
CA LEU A 2 -18.35 45.12 11.43
C LEU A 2 -19.41 46.08 10.89
N LYS A 3 -19.50 47.27 11.46
CA LYS A 3 -20.32 48.36 10.95
C LYS A 3 -19.64 48.99 9.73
N GLU A 4 -20.44 49.72 8.91
CA GLU A 4 -19.90 50.47 7.78
C GLU A 4 -18.82 51.46 8.26
N GLY A 5 -17.64 51.43 7.62
CA GLY A 5 -16.47 52.25 7.98
C GLY A 5 -15.61 51.73 9.13
N GLU A 6 -16.08 50.75 9.89
CA GLU A 6 -15.31 50.22 11.04
C GLU A 6 -14.04 49.48 10.58
N GLY A 7 -14.10 48.79 9.40
CA GLY A 7 -12.95 48.15 8.79
C GLY A 7 -11.83 49.13 8.43
N ASP A 8 -12.20 50.27 7.83
CA ASP A 8 -11.27 51.35 7.47
C ASP A 8 -10.61 51.96 8.70
N GLN A 9 -11.39 52.10 9.77
CA GLN A 9 -10.84 52.60 11.04
C GLN A 9 -9.85 51.64 11.63
N LEU A 10 -10.14 50.35 11.68
CA LEU A 10 -9.18 49.34 12.17
C LEU A 10 -7.87 49.34 11.36
N VAL A 11 -7.93 49.54 10.04
CA VAL A 11 -6.71 49.64 9.23
C VAL A 11 -5.93 50.91 9.56
N LYS A 12 -6.59 52.05 9.82
CA LYS A 12 -5.90 53.28 10.23
C LYS A 12 -5.25 53.12 11.59
N ASP A 13 -5.96 52.59 12.55
CA ASP A 13 -5.45 52.35 13.90
C ASP A 13 -4.23 51.41 13.89
N TYR A 14 -4.29 50.33 13.11
CA TYR A 14 -3.20 49.37 12.94
C TYR A 14 -1.95 50.04 12.33
N ARG A 15 -2.11 50.89 11.33
CA ARG A 15 -1.01 51.65 10.74
C ARG A 15 -0.39 52.60 11.72
N GLN A 16 -1.20 53.32 12.52
CA GLN A 16 -0.71 54.21 13.52
C GLN A 16 0.12 53.49 14.60
N TYR A 17 -0.34 52.31 15.06
CA TYR A 17 0.42 51.49 15.99
C TYR A 17 1.77 51.04 15.41
N MET A 18 1.82 50.73 14.13
CA MET A 18 3.07 50.36 13.47
C MET A 18 4.03 51.56 13.39
N GLU A 19 3.55 52.74 13.03
CA GLU A 19 4.34 54.00 12.99
C GLU A 19 4.87 54.36 14.36
N ASP A 20 4.08 54.17 15.37
CA ASP A 20 4.46 54.44 16.77
C ASP A 20 5.36 53.35 17.40
N GLY A 21 5.70 52.30 16.64
CA GLY A 21 6.48 51.16 17.12
C GLY A 21 5.79 50.36 18.22
N GLN A 22 4.47 50.46 18.33
CA GLN A 22 3.69 49.73 19.32
C GLN A 22 3.40 48.31 18.87
N ARG A 23 3.30 47.39 19.81
CA ARG A 23 2.88 46.02 19.57
C ARG A 23 1.40 45.98 19.25
N THR A 24 1.05 45.64 18.02
CA THR A 24 -0.31 45.77 17.52
C THR A 24 -1.21 44.54 17.77
N ILE A 25 -0.63 43.37 17.95
CA ILE A 25 -1.37 42.15 18.17
C ILE A 25 -0.71 41.33 19.26
N GLU A 26 -1.47 40.85 20.22
CA GLU A 26 -1.04 39.72 21.02
C GLU A 26 -0.86 38.52 20.06
N PRO A 27 0.38 38.07 19.77
CA PRO A 27 0.58 36.96 18.91
C PRO A 27 0.06 35.72 19.61
N VAL A 28 -0.79 34.98 19.00
CA VAL A 28 -1.22 33.64 19.38
C VAL A 28 -1.48 33.45 20.88
N LEU A 29 -2.68 33.15 21.23
CA LEU A 29 -3.04 32.74 22.60
C LEU A 29 -2.10 31.63 23.04
N THR A 30 -1.12 31.95 23.89
CA THR A 30 -0.29 30.95 24.53
C THR A 30 -1.18 29.97 25.29
N ASN A 31 -1.00 28.66 25.07
CA ASN A 31 -1.82 27.61 25.67
C ASN A 31 -3.26 27.48 25.12
N TYR A 32 -3.57 28.06 23.95
CA TYR A 32 -4.84 27.81 23.31
C TYR A 32 -4.93 26.34 22.86
N LYS A 33 -5.90 25.61 23.41
CA LYS A 33 -6.28 24.28 22.96
C LYS A 33 -7.63 24.40 22.24
N SER A 34 -7.65 24.11 20.94
CA SER A 34 -8.91 23.96 20.23
C SER A 34 -9.72 22.82 20.86
N LYS A 35 -11.03 23.02 21.05
CA LYS A 35 -11.93 21.94 21.51
C LYS A 35 -11.98 20.74 20.56
N TYR A 36 -11.53 20.90 19.33
CA TYR A 36 -11.46 19.86 18.29
C TYR A 36 -10.04 19.30 18.11
N ALA A 37 -9.06 19.75 18.94
CA ALA A 37 -7.71 19.22 18.84
C ALA A 37 -7.66 17.77 19.32
N ILE A 38 -7.08 16.90 18.51
CA ILE A 38 -6.84 15.50 18.85
C ILE A 38 -5.42 15.38 19.41
N ASP A 39 -5.25 14.52 20.41
CA ASP A 39 -3.97 14.26 21.04
C ASP A 39 -3.11 13.31 20.19
N TRP A 40 -2.01 13.84 19.66
CA TRP A 40 -1.01 13.08 18.91
C TRP A 40 0.10 12.49 19.79
N THR A 41 0.15 12.84 21.09
CA THR A 41 1.20 12.37 22.02
C THR A 41 1.41 10.85 22.01
N PRO A 42 0.36 9.99 21.93
CA PRO A 42 0.54 8.54 21.92
C PRO A 42 1.32 7.99 20.70
N PHE A 43 1.52 8.80 19.66
CA PHE A 43 2.13 8.40 18.39
C PHE A 43 3.56 8.93 18.20
N LEU A 44 4.03 9.86 19.05
CA LEU A 44 5.29 10.59 18.86
C LEU A 44 6.55 9.71 18.98
N ASN A 45 6.54 8.71 19.85
CA ASN A 45 7.74 7.92 20.19
C ASN A 45 7.71 6.50 19.63
N ALA A 46 6.75 6.18 18.77
CA ALA A 46 6.64 4.85 18.17
C ALA A 46 7.73 4.64 17.11
N LYS A 47 8.25 3.40 17.05
CA LYS A 47 9.27 3.00 16.08
C LYS A 47 8.64 2.14 14.99
N TRP A 48 9.20 2.20 13.79
CA TRP A 48 8.73 1.36 12.69
C TRP A 48 8.90 -0.15 12.97
N THR A 49 9.81 -0.51 13.89
CA THR A 49 10.06 -1.90 14.33
C THR A 49 9.12 -2.39 15.41
N ASP A 50 8.28 -1.49 15.97
CA ASP A 50 7.35 -1.89 17.02
C ASP A 50 6.36 -2.91 16.46
N GLN A 51 6.16 -3.97 17.23
CA GLN A 51 5.25 -5.05 16.85
C GLN A 51 3.80 -4.63 17.09
N ALA A 52 2.90 -5.17 16.29
CA ALA A 52 1.46 -5.06 16.49
C ALA A 52 0.84 -6.43 16.27
N ASP A 53 -0.06 -6.82 17.14
CA ASP A 53 -0.89 -7.99 16.92
C ASP A 53 -2.00 -7.61 15.95
N THR A 54 -1.87 -8.11 14.74
CA THR A 54 -2.83 -7.87 13.65
C THR A 54 -3.68 -9.09 13.34
N GLY A 55 -3.47 -10.19 14.06
CA GLY A 55 -4.28 -11.38 13.96
C GLY A 55 -5.71 -11.13 14.47
N VAL A 56 -6.66 -11.90 13.95
CA VAL A 56 -8.06 -11.87 14.39
C VAL A 56 -8.56 -13.31 14.56
N PRO A 57 -9.23 -13.65 15.65
CA PRO A 57 -9.72 -15.01 15.86
C PRO A 57 -10.55 -15.55 14.69
N ILE A 58 -10.32 -16.80 14.28
CA ILE A 58 -11.00 -17.41 13.10
C ILE A 58 -12.52 -17.33 13.22
N ALA A 59 -13.07 -17.56 14.42
CA ALA A 59 -14.51 -17.49 14.64
C ALA A 59 -15.06 -16.09 14.34
N GLU A 60 -14.31 -15.05 14.70
CA GLU A 60 -14.65 -13.66 14.42
C GLU A 60 -14.54 -13.34 12.93
N LEU A 61 -13.46 -13.78 12.27
CA LEU A 61 -13.29 -13.63 10.81
C LEU A 61 -14.44 -14.27 10.03
N LYS A 62 -14.89 -15.47 10.44
CA LYS A 62 -16.04 -16.15 9.83
C LYS A 62 -17.34 -15.36 10.03
N SER A 63 -17.61 -14.92 11.26
CA SER A 63 -18.80 -14.14 11.58
C SER A 63 -18.87 -12.82 10.79
N ILE A 64 -17.75 -12.09 10.74
CA ILE A 64 -17.63 -10.86 9.96
C ILE A 64 -17.79 -11.13 8.46
N GLY A 65 -17.15 -12.17 7.96
CA GLY A 65 -17.24 -12.53 6.55
C GLY A 65 -18.65 -12.91 6.11
N GLU A 66 -19.40 -13.61 6.96
CA GLU A 66 -20.84 -13.86 6.71
C GLU A 66 -21.64 -12.54 6.68
N ALA A 67 -21.41 -11.64 7.64
CA ALA A 67 -22.09 -10.34 7.68
C ALA A 67 -21.84 -9.51 6.42
N LEU A 68 -20.58 -9.48 5.93
CA LEU A 68 -20.18 -8.75 4.71
C LEU A 68 -20.85 -9.27 3.43
N THR A 69 -21.42 -10.46 3.45
CA THR A 69 -22.07 -11.08 2.29
C THR A 69 -23.60 -11.04 2.36
N GLN A 70 -24.16 -10.49 3.44
CA GLN A 70 -25.60 -10.29 3.55
C GLN A 70 -26.05 -9.04 2.80
N THR A 71 -27.26 -9.08 2.29
CA THR A 71 -27.96 -7.93 1.69
C THR A 71 -29.32 -7.75 2.35
N PRO A 72 -29.90 -6.53 2.36
CA PRO A 72 -31.23 -6.31 2.88
C PRO A 72 -32.30 -7.17 2.20
N ALA A 73 -33.40 -7.42 2.88
CA ALA A 73 -34.55 -8.13 2.29
C ALA A 73 -35.07 -7.38 1.06
N GLY A 74 -35.30 -8.09 -0.02
CA GLY A 74 -35.76 -7.51 -1.31
C GLY A 74 -34.67 -6.88 -2.18
N PHE A 75 -33.44 -6.78 -1.70
CA PHE A 75 -32.31 -6.24 -2.47
C PHE A 75 -31.84 -7.24 -3.54
N THR A 76 -31.76 -6.80 -4.77
CA THR A 76 -31.37 -7.64 -5.93
C THR A 76 -30.03 -7.15 -6.49
N PRO A 77 -28.90 -7.76 -6.11
CA PRO A 77 -27.60 -7.42 -6.69
C PRO A 77 -27.49 -7.85 -8.15
N HIS A 78 -26.62 -7.17 -8.91
CA HIS A 78 -26.25 -7.65 -10.25
C HIS A 78 -25.69 -9.08 -10.20
N THR A 79 -25.92 -9.90 -11.24
CA THR A 79 -25.53 -11.32 -11.27
C THR A 79 -24.05 -11.56 -10.98
N LEU A 80 -23.14 -10.72 -11.51
CA LEU A 80 -21.71 -10.79 -11.21
C LEU A 80 -21.39 -10.48 -9.75
N VAL A 81 -22.12 -9.55 -9.14
CA VAL A 81 -21.98 -9.21 -7.72
C VAL A 81 -22.51 -10.33 -6.85
N THR A 82 -23.63 -10.95 -7.22
CA THR A 82 -24.15 -12.15 -6.54
C THR A 82 -23.13 -13.28 -6.51
N LYS A 83 -22.46 -13.53 -7.66
CA LYS A 83 -21.39 -14.52 -7.74
C LYS A 83 -20.23 -14.14 -6.79
N LEU A 84 -19.78 -12.88 -6.82
CA LEU A 84 -18.72 -12.38 -5.94
C LEU A 84 -19.07 -12.57 -4.45
N LEU A 85 -20.30 -12.24 -4.03
CA LEU A 85 -20.76 -12.42 -2.65
C LEU A 85 -20.77 -13.89 -2.25
N ASN A 86 -21.16 -14.80 -3.15
CA ASN A 86 -21.12 -16.24 -2.90
C ASN A 86 -19.68 -16.76 -2.77
N ASP A 87 -18.77 -16.32 -3.64
CA ASP A 87 -17.34 -16.67 -3.55
C ASP A 87 -16.74 -16.16 -2.22
N ARG A 88 -17.06 -14.91 -1.81
CA ARG A 88 -16.63 -14.34 -0.52
C ARG A 88 -17.18 -15.10 0.68
N ARG A 89 -18.42 -15.60 0.59
CA ARG A 89 -19.01 -16.45 1.65
C ARG A 89 -18.25 -17.76 1.78
N ALA A 90 -17.89 -18.39 0.67
CA ALA A 90 -17.05 -19.59 0.67
C ALA A 90 -15.65 -19.32 1.24
N MET A 91 -15.05 -18.18 0.90
CA MET A 91 -13.78 -17.70 1.49
C MET A 91 -13.88 -17.50 2.99
N ALA A 92 -14.96 -16.87 3.49
CA ALA A 92 -15.21 -16.66 4.92
C ALA A 92 -15.35 -17.98 5.69
N ARG A 93 -15.92 -19.03 5.08
CA ARG A 93 -16.01 -20.36 5.65
C ARG A 93 -14.72 -21.14 5.63
N GLY A 94 -13.73 -20.69 4.82
CA GLY A 94 -12.47 -21.39 4.60
C GLY A 94 -12.55 -22.50 3.55
N GLU A 95 -13.60 -22.51 2.73
CA GLU A 95 -13.81 -23.45 1.61
C GLU A 95 -12.99 -23.05 0.37
N LEU A 96 -12.68 -21.74 0.25
CA LEU A 96 -11.83 -21.15 -0.77
C LEU A 96 -10.73 -20.31 -0.10
N ASN A 97 -9.57 -20.21 -0.75
CA ASN A 97 -8.58 -19.22 -0.37
C ASN A 97 -9.12 -17.81 -0.59
N LEU A 98 -8.75 -16.90 0.30
CA LEU A 98 -9.08 -15.48 0.18
C LEU A 98 -8.39 -14.88 -1.03
N ASP A 99 -9.13 -14.11 -1.82
CA ASP A 99 -8.54 -13.21 -2.79
C ASP A 99 -8.15 -11.86 -2.11
N TRP A 100 -7.50 -10.98 -2.89
CA TRP A 100 -7.11 -9.66 -2.39
C TRP A 100 -8.31 -8.85 -1.89
N GLY A 101 -9.40 -8.81 -2.66
CA GLY A 101 -10.59 -8.04 -2.30
C GLY A 101 -11.21 -8.49 -0.99
N MET A 102 -11.25 -9.80 -0.71
CA MET A 102 -11.73 -10.32 0.57
C MET A 102 -10.75 -10.04 1.71
N GLY A 103 -9.44 -10.11 1.47
CA GLY A 103 -8.41 -9.72 2.46
C GLY A 103 -8.55 -8.25 2.87
N GLU A 104 -8.74 -7.35 1.90
CA GLU A 104 -8.99 -5.92 2.11
C GLU A 104 -10.29 -5.68 2.91
N HIS A 105 -11.40 -6.33 2.51
CA HIS A 105 -12.68 -6.18 3.19
C HIS A 105 -12.65 -6.66 4.65
N LEU A 106 -12.02 -7.80 4.92
CA LEU A 106 -11.86 -8.30 6.28
C LEU A 106 -10.98 -7.37 7.12
N ALA A 107 -9.94 -6.74 6.53
CA ALA A 107 -9.15 -5.73 7.22
C ALA A 107 -10.02 -4.54 7.61
N PHE A 108 -10.79 -3.98 6.68
CA PHE A 108 -11.69 -2.87 6.95
C PHE A 108 -12.75 -3.23 8.00
N ALA A 109 -13.44 -4.35 7.82
CA ALA A 109 -14.49 -4.77 8.73
C ALA A 109 -14.01 -5.01 10.17
N THR A 110 -12.84 -5.64 10.31
CA THR A 110 -12.24 -5.86 11.64
C THR A 110 -11.74 -4.56 12.29
N LEU A 111 -11.33 -3.57 11.50
CA LEU A 111 -10.92 -2.25 12.01
C LEU A 111 -12.12 -1.42 12.45
N VAL A 112 -13.20 -1.33 11.66
CA VAL A 112 -14.38 -0.57 12.06
C VAL A 112 -15.04 -1.19 13.30
N LYS A 113 -15.07 -2.51 13.40
CA LYS A 113 -15.54 -3.22 14.59
C LYS A 113 -14.66 -2.95 15.83
N ALA A 114 -13.35 -2.76 15.63
CA ALA A 114 -12.40 -2.41 16.70
C ALA A 114 -12.41 -0.90 17.06
N GLY A 115 -13.31 -0.11 16.47
CA GLY A 115 -13.48 1.31 16.79
C GLY A 115 -12.62 2.26 15.95
N TYR A 116 -11.94 1.81 14.90
CA TYR A 116 -11.21 2.66 13.97
C TYR A 116 -12.11 3.07 12.79
N ALA A 117 -12.35 4.37 12.64
CA ALA A 117 -13.04 4.87 11.47
C ALA A 117 -12.21 4.66 10.20
N ILE A 118 -12.89 4.49 9.07
CA ILE A 118 -12.24 4.35 7.75
C ILE A 118 -12.86 5.35 6.78
N ARG A 119 -11.99 6.05 6.07
CA ARG A 119 -12.34 6.90 4.96
C ARG A 119 -11.49 6.52 3.75
N ILE A 120 -12.12 6.05 2.69
CA ILE A 120 -11.48 5.74 1.41
C ILE A 120 -12.06 6.63 0.31
N THR A 121 -11.20 7.31 -0.41
CA THR A 121 -11.55 8.28 -1.45
C THR A 121 -10.69 8.04 -2.68
N GLY A 122 -11.28 8.09 -3.85
CA GLY A 122 -10.61 7.95 -5.13
C GLY A 122 -11.62 7.74 -6.25
N GLN A 123 -11.16 7.78 -7.48
CA GLN A 123 -12.00 7.52 -8.65
C GLN A 123 -12.42 6.05 -8.67
N ASP A 124 -13.72 5.77 -8.79
CA ASP A 124 -14.29 4.43 -8.74
C ASP A 124 -14.01 3.62 -7.46
N SER A 125 -13.72 4.26 -6.33
CA SER A 125 -13.33 3.58 -5.08
C SER A 125 -14.44 2.68 -4.52
N GLY A 126 -15.71 3.03 -4.75
CA GLY A 126 -16.85 2.22 -4.30
C GLY A 126 -16.86 0.83 -4.90
N ARG A 127 -16.54 0.71 -6.19
CA ARG A 127 -16.41 -0.56 -6.92
C ARG A 127 -14.98 -1.11 -6.87
N GLY A 128 -13.99 -0.23 -6.80
CA GLY A 128 -12.61 -0.45 -7.15
C GLY A 128 -12.41 -0.42 -8.67
N THR A 129 -11.38 0.28 -9.16
CA THR A 129 -11.10 0.42 -10.61
C THR A 129 -11.08 -0.92 -11.34
N PHE A 130 -10.55 -1.95 -10.69
CA PHE A 130 -10.46 -3.31 -11.25
C PHE A 130 -11.61 -4.23 -10.83
N THR A 131 -12.74 -3.68 -10.38
CA THR A 131 -13.94 -4.42 -9.96
C THR A 131 -13.68 -5.45 -8.84
N HIS A 132 -12.67 -5.21 -8.00
CA HIS A 132 -12.25 -6.14 -6.94
C HIS A 132 -12.91 -5.85 -5.60
N ARG A 133 -13.32 -4.60 -5.36
CA ARG A 133 -13.85 -4.16 -4.07
C ARG A 133 -15.34 -4.37 -3.93
N HIS A 134 -16.16 -3.71 -4.71
CA HIS A 134 -17.62 -3.66 -4.53
C HIS A 134 -18.03 -3.40 -3.06
N ALA A 135 -17.49 -2.32 -2.49
CA ALA A 135 -17.89 -1.86 -1.16
C ALA A 135 -19.29 -1.24 -1.18
N VAL A 136 -19.69 -0.68 -2.33
CA VAL A 136 -21.04 -0.17 -2.57
C VAL A 136 -21.78 -1.14 -3.48
N LEU A 137 -22.89 -1.66 -3.01
CA LEU A 137 -23.78 -2.53 -3.79
C LEU A 137 -24.98 -1.73 -4.28
N HIS A 138 -25.48 -2.05 -5.46
CA HIS A 138 -26.59 -1.37 -6.09
C HIS A 138 -27.73 -2.36 -6.36
N ASP A 139 -28.96 -1.99 -5.93
CA ASP A 139 -30.16 -2.75 -6.25
C ASP A 139 -30.48 -2.59 -7.74
N GLN A 140 -30.67 -3.71 -8.45
CA GLN A 140 -31.02 -3.69 -9.86
C GLN A 140 -32.49 -3.32 -10.10
N ASN A 141 -33.33 -3.34 -9.07
CA ASN A 141 -34.74 -2.95 -9.13
C ASN A 141 -34.98 -1.52 -8.69
N ARG A 142 -33.91 -0.72 -8.46
CA ARG A 142 -34.04 0.69 -8.06
C ARG A 142 -34.73 1.52 -9.16
N GLU A 143 -35.56 2.46 -8.73
CA GLU A 143 -36.25 3.36 -9.67
C GLU A 143 -35.35 4.52 -10.14
N ARG A 144 -34.42 4.95 -9.27
CA ARG A 144 -33.50 6.07 -9.53
C ARG A 144 -32.06 5.60 -9.35
N TRP A 145 -31.15 6.25 -10.09
CA TRP A 145 -29.71 5.91 -10.07
C TRP A 145 -29.05 6.15 -8.70
N ASP A 146 -29.56 7.09 -7.92
CA ASP A 146 -29.09 7.49 -6.59
C ASP A 146 -29.76 6.74 -5.44
N ASP A 147 -30.78 5.92 -5.74
CA ASP A 147 -31.47 5.09 -4.76
C ASP A 147 -30.92 3.65 -4.72
N GLY A 148 -31.33 2.88 -3.73
CA GLY A 148 -31.06 1.45 -3.66
C GLY A 148 -29.57 1.10 -3.54
N THR A 149 -28.81 1.86 -2.76
CA THR A 149 -27.42 1.53 -2.41
C THR A 149 -27.35 0.85 -1.06
N TYR A 150 -26.43 -0.12 -0.93
CA TYR A 150 -26.13 -0.79 0.33
C TYR A 150 -24.61 -0.95 0.49
N ILE A 151 -24.11 -0.63 1.68
CA ILE A 151 -22.69 -0.72 2.01
C ILE A 151 -22.52 -1.74 3.15
N PRO A 152 -22.12 -3.00 2.86
CA PRO A 152 -21.96 -4.02 3.90
C PRO A 152 -21.02 -3.62 5.02
N LEU A 153 -19.94 -2.87 4.70
CA LEU A 153 -18.95 -2.38 5.66
C LEU A 153 -19.50 -1.36 6.68
N GLN A 154 -20.67 -0.78 6.43
CA GLN A 154 -21.40 0.06 7.40
C GLN A 154 -22.32 -0.76 8.32
N ASN A 155 -22.42 -2.07 8.09
CA ASN A 155 -23.38 -2.96 8.75
C ASN A 155 -22.70 -4.23 9.30
N VAL A 156 -21.45 -4.13 9.74
CA VAL A 156 -20.70 -5.27 10.31
C VAL A 156 -21.11 -5.53 11.76
N SER A 157 -21.39 -4.47 12.52
CA SER A 157 -21.90 -4.55 13.90
C SER A 157 -22.65 -3.28 14.28
N THR A 158 -23.50 -3.34 15.32
CA THR A 158 -24.31 -2.21 15.78
C THR A 158 -23.51 -1.07 16.43
N GLU A 159 -22.30 -1.35 16.92
CA GLU A 159 -21.44 -0.41 17.67
C GLU A 159 -20.13 -0.10 16.94
N GLN A 160 -20.09 -0.34 15.63
CA GLN A 160 -18.88 -0.10 14.87
C GLN A 160 -18.57 1.38 14.64
N ALA A 161 -17.29 1.68 14.37
CA ALA A 161 -16.88 2.99 13.87
C ALA A 161 -17.36 3.22 12.42
N PRO A 162 -17.44 4.48 11.96
CA PRO A 162 -17.89 4.80 10.60
C PRO A 162 -16.97 4.20 9.51
N PHE A 163 -17.60 3.72 8.43
CA PHE A 163 -16.96 3.42 7.16
C PHE A 163 -17.49 4.38 6.09
N THR A 164 -16.59 5.14 5.48
CA THR A 164 -16.92 6.12 4.42
C THR A 164 -16.17 5.75 3.16
N VAL A 165 -16.88 5.63 2.04
CA VAL A 165 -16.30 5.44 0.71
C VAL A 165 -16.83 6.51 -0.22
N ILE A 166 -15.94 7.17 -0.97
CA ILE A 166 -16.28 8.32 -1.82
C ILE A 166 -15.62 8.12 -3.19
N ASP A 167 -16.46 8.10 -4.22
CA ASP A 167 -15.98 8.25 -5.59
C ASP A 167 -15.66 9.73 -5.81
N SER A 168 -14.37 10.02 -5.96
CA SER A 168 -13.85 11.39 -5.98
C SER A 168 -14.08 12.09 -7.32
N VAL A 169 -13.94 13.42 -7.29
CA VAL A 169 -13.79 14.22 -8.52
C VAL A 169 -12.47 13.88 -9.23
N LEU A 170 -12.39 14.21 -10.50
CA LEU A 170 -11.22 13.99 -11.36
C LEU A 170 -10.13 15.03 -11.06
N SER A 171 -9.43 14.87 -9.96
CA SER A 171 -8.28 15.70 -9.58
C SER A 171 -7.46 15.00 -8.51
N GLU A 172 -6.28 14.51 -8.88
CA GLU A 172 -5.36 13.82 -7.94
C GLU A 172 -4.81 14.80 -6.91
N GLU A 173 -4.40 16.00 -7.32
CA GLU A 173 -3.82 17.02 -6.44
C GLU A 173 -4.82 17.48 -5.38
N ALA A 174 -6.04 17.86 -5.79
CA ALA A 174 -7.05 18.38 -4.87
C ALA A 174 -7.49 17.29 -3.88
N VAL A 175 -7.76 16.07 -4.36
CA VAL A 175 -8.24 14.97 -3.53
C VAL A 175 -7.16 14.51 -2.56
N LEU A 176 -5.91 14.29 -3.03
CA LEU A 176 -4.80 13.89 -2.16
C LEU A 176 -4.48 14.97 -1.13
N GLY A 177 -4.52 16.25 -1.52
CA GLY A 177 -4.31 17.38 -0.61
C GLY A 177 -5.37 17.43 0.50
N PHE A 178 -6.65 17.17 0.16
CA PHE A 178 -7.73 17.08 1.14
C PHE A 178 -7.52 15.91 2.10
N GLU A 179 -7.26 14.71 1.59
CA GLU A 179 -7.10 13.52 2.42
C GLU A 179 -5.83 13.60 3.30
N TYR A 180 -4.77 14.26 2.85
CA TYR A 180 -3.64 14.59 3.71
C TYR A 180 -4.06 15.44 4.89
N GLY A 181 -4.79 16.55 4.64
CA GLY A 181 -5.30 17.42 5.71
C GLY A 181 -6.23 16.67 6.67
N TYR A 182 -7.12 15.82 6.14
CA TYR A 182 -7.99 14.98 6.96
C TYR A 182 -7.21 14.03 7.87
N SER A 183 -6.20 13.36 7.33
CA SER A 183 -5.34 12.43 8.09
C SER A 183 -4.48 13.12 9.18
N CYS A 184 -4.16 14.40 8.99
CA CYS A 184 -3.48 15.21 10.01
C CYS A 184 -4.42 15.59 11.17
N ALA A 185 -5.74 15.63 10.92
CA ALA A 185 -6.73 15.99 11.93
C ALA A 185 -7.10 14.83 12.86
N ASP A 186 -7.04 13.58 12.39
CA ASP A 186 -7.42 12.40 13.19
C ASP A 186 -6.49 11.20 12.99
N PRO A 187 -5.66 10.85 13.98
CA PRO A 187 -4.82 9.64 13.94
C PRO A 187 -5.59 8.32 14.10
N ASN A 188 -6.86 8.36 14.48
CA ASN A 188 -7.68 7.17 14.72
C ASN A 188 -8.55 6.79 13.52
N THR A 189 -8.52 7.57 12.46
CA THR A 189 -9.14 7.25 11.18
C THR A 189 -8.11 6.70 10.20
N LEU A 190 -8.38 5.54 9.61
CA LEU A 190 -7.65 5.06 8.44
C LEU A 190 -8.11 5.85 7.21
N THR A 191 -7.35 6.89 6.89
CA THR A 191 -7.60 7.76 5.74
C THR A 191 -6.85 7.22 4.53
N ILE A 192 -7.58 6.88 3.46
CA ILE A 192 -7.04 6.26 2.25
C ILE A 192 -7.36 7.15 1.04
N TRP A 193 -6.35 7.50 0.27
CA TRP A 193 -6.53 7.93 -1.12
C TRP A 193 -6.12 6.80 -2.06
N GLU A 194 -7.03 6.40 -2.95
CA GLU A 194 -6.76 5.41 -4.00
C GLU A 194 -6.68 6.10 -5.37
N ALA A 195 -5.54 6.05 -6.01
CA ALA A 195 -5.41 6.47 -7.39
C ALA A 195 -6.13 5.47 -8.32
N GLN A 196 -6.75 5.94 -9.40
CA GLN A 196 -7.37 5.05 -10.38
C GLN A 196 -6.32 4.14 -11.04
N PHE A 197 -5.18 4.74 -11.42
CA PHE A 197 -3.90 4.07 -11.73
C PHE A 197 -2.80 4.81 -10.98
N GLY A 198 -1.81 4.10 -10.50
CA GLY A 198 -0.69 4.70 -9.79
C GLY A 198 0.12 5.68 -10.66
N ASP A 199 0.07 5.52 -11.97
CA ASP A 199 0.67 6.44 -12.95
C ASP A 199 0.22 7.88 -12.77
N PHE A 200 -1.04 8.08 -12.34
CA PHE A 200 -1.64 9.42 -12.18
C PHE A 200 -1.19 10.15 -10.91
N VAL A 201 -0.45 9.48 -10.03
CA VAL A 201 0.11 10.10 -8.83
C VAL A 201 1.00 11.30 -9.14
N ASN A 202 1.57 11.36 -10.35
CA ASN A 202 2.39 12.49 -10.80
C ASN A 202 1.61 13.81 -10.89
N GLY A 203 0.27 13.75 -11.06
CA GLY A 203 -0.60 14.93 -11.00
C GLY A 203 -0.70 15.56 -9.60
N ALA A 204 -0.27 14.85 -8.54
CA ALA A 204 -0.24 15.33 -7.17
C ALA A 204 1.18 15.43 -6.59
N GLN A 205 2.22 15.46 -7.43
CA GLN A 205 3.61 15.40 -6.98
C GLN A 205 3.97 16.54 -6.03
N VAL A 206 3.44 17.73 -6.24
CA VAL A 206 3.71 18.88 -5.35
C VAL A 206 3.18 18.64 -3.94
N VAL A 207 2.02 18.01 -3.79
CA VAL A 207 1.45 17.65 -2.47
C VAL A 207 2.33 16.59 -1.80
N ILE A 208 2.83 15.62 -2.56
CA ILE A 208 3.72 14.58 -2.05
C ILE A 208 5.01 15.21 -1.52
N ASP A 209 5.71 16.00 -2.35
CA ASP A 209 7.02 16.55 -2.04
C ASP A 209 6.97 17.59 -0.91
N GLN A 210 5.98 18.49 -0.96
CA GLN A 210 5.94 19.62 -0.06
C GLN A 210 5.23 19.36 1.27
N PHE A 211 4.34 18.36 1.32
CA PHE A 211 3.51 18.11 2.49
C PHE A 211 3.68 16.69 3.03
N ILE A 212 3.36 15.67 2.24
CA ILE A 212 3.25 14.29 2.75
C ILE A 212 4.58 13.76 3.27
N VAL A 213 5.65 13.86 2.47
CA VAL A 213 6.96 13.29 2.84
C VAL A 213 7.79 14.18 3.75
N SER A 214 7.50 15.48 3.81
CA SER A 214 8.32 16.48 4.49
C SER A 214 7.62 17.24 5.59
N GLY A 215 6.30 17.10 5.74
CA GLY A 215 5.50 17.89 6.70
C GLY A 215 5.89 17.64 8.15
N GLU A 216 6.30 16.43 8.52
CA GLU A 216 6.78 16.14 9.85
C GLU A 216 8.13 16.83 10.14
N ALA A 217 9.09 16.72 9.22
CA ALA A 217 10.41 17.35 9.39
C ALA A 217 10.34 18.88 9.39
N LYS A 218 9.43 19.47 8.59
CA LYS A 218 9.29 20.93 8.50
C LYS A 218 8.50 21.53 9.65
N TRP A 219 7.42 20.86 10.07
CA TRP A 219 6.39 21.46 10.93
C TRP A 219 5.98 20.60 12.12
N GLY A 220 6.61 19.43 12.32
CA GLY A 220 6.17 18.45 13.30
C GLY A 220 4.79 17.85 12.97
N ARG A 221 4.31 17.99 11.72
CA ARG A 221 2.97 17.57 11.31
C ARG A 221 2.97 16.08 10.94
N GLN A 222 2.38 15.27 11.81
CA GLN A 222 2.22 13.84 11.56
C GLN A 222 0.98 13.54 10.71
N SER A 223 1.04 12.45 9.97
CA SER A 223 -0.05 11.96 9.13
C SER A 223 -0.04 10.44 9.10
N GLY A 224 -1.22 9.82 9.22
CA GLY A 224 -1.43 8.39 9.00
C GLY A 224 -1.99 8.07 7.61
N LEU A 225 -1.92 9.00 6.66
CA LEU A 225 -2.43 8.83 5.30
C LEU A 225 -1.94 7.54 4.66
N THR A 226 -2.84 6.81 4.03
CA THR A 226 -2.52 5.66 3.19
C THR A 226 -2.80 6.00 1.73
N MET A 227 -1.82 5.79 0.87
CA MET A 227 -1.98 5.92 -0.58
C MET A 227 -1.99 4.54 -1.21
N MET A 228 -3.05 4.18 -1.92
CA MET A 228 -3.14 2.95 -2.71
C MET A 228 -2.91 3.27 -4.17
N LEU A 229 -1.80 2.77 -4.72
CA LEU A 229 -1.32 3.11 -6.06
C LEU A 229 -1.22 1.85 -6.91
N PRO A 230 -2.20 1.57 -7.81
CA PRO A 230 -2.12 0.43 -8.70
C PRO A 230 -0.83 0.45 -9.53
N HIS A 231 -0.04 -0.61 -9.42
CA HIS A 231 1.26 -0.74 -10.04
C HIS A 231 1.48 -2.17 -10.55
N GLY A 232 1.95 -2.31 -11.77
CA GLY A 232 2.30 -3.60 -12.36
C GLY A 232 2.47 -3.51 -13.87
N TYR A 233 3.48 -4.19 -14.38
CA TYR A 233 3.81 -4.29 -15.80
C TYR A 233 3.08 -5.47 -16.40
N GLU A 234 1.95 -5.20 -17.07
CA GLU A 234 1.00 -6.20 -17.54
C GLU A 234 0.58 -6.00 -19.01
N GLY A 235 1.38 -5.25 -19.77
CA GLY A 235 1.14 -5.00 -21.18
C GLY A 235 0.05 -3.97 -21.48
N GLN A 236 -0.30 -3.12 -20.51
CA GLN A 236 -1.33 -2.09 -20.63
C GLN A 236 -0.79 -0.72 -21.10
N GLY A 237 0.49 -0.68 -21.50
CA GLY A 237 1.13 0.52 -22.00
C GLY A 237 1.73 1.44 -20.94
N PRO A 238 2.32 2.58 -21.37
CA PRO A 238 3.12 3.42 -20.49
C PRO A 238 2.32 4.20 -19.42
N GLU A 239 1.03 4.43 -19.65
CA GLU A 239 0.20 5.24 -18.73
C GLU A 239 -0.59 4.40 -17.71
N HIS A 240 -0.41 3.06 -17.70
CA HIS A 240 -1.17 2.13 -16.87
C HIS A 240 -0.27 1.05 -16.27
N SER A 241 1.00 1.36 -15.98
CA SER A 241 1.98 0.38 -15.50
C SER A 241 2.71 0.81 -14.24
N SER A 242 3.09 2.08 -14.09
CA SER A 242 4.03 2.50 -13.07
C SER A 242 3.50 3.60 -12.16
N ALA A 243 3.39 3.30 -10.86
CA ALA A 243 3.21 4.29 -9.81
C ALA A 243 4.52 5.06 -9.47
N ARG A 244 5.58 4.86 -10.25
CA ARG A 244 6.87 5.55 -10.11
C ARG A 244 7.50 5.33 -8.73
N ILE A 245 7.70 4.07 -8.36
CA ILE A 245 8.25 3.64 -7.07
C ILE A 245 9.55 4.36 -6.75
N GLU A 246 10.43 4.53 -7.75
CA GLU A 246 11.73 5.19 -7.65
C GLU A 246 11.65 6.61 -7.08
N ARG A 247 10.57 7.34 -7.37
CA ARG A 247 10.36 8.70 -6.86
C ARG A 247 10.06 8.70 -5.36
N PHE A 248 9.20 7.78 -4.91
CA PHE A 248 8.94 7.63 -3.49
C PHE A 248 10.18 7.18 -2.72
N LEU A 249 10.93 6.22 -3.27
CA LEU A 249 12.13 5.72 -2.61
C LEU A 249 13.23 6.78 -2.50
N GLN A 250 13.35 7.66 -3.49
CA GLN A 250 14.27 8.80 -3.45
C GLN A 250 13.90 9.80 -2.33
N LEU A 251 12.62 9.93 -1.99
CA LEU A 251 12.12 10.83 -0.95
C LEU A 251 12.19 10.23 0.46
N CYS A 252 12.61 8.97 0.60
CA CYS A 252 12.68 8.26 1.87
C CYS A 252 13.88 8.68 2.71
N ALA A 253 13.62 9.22 3.91
CA ALA A 253 14.62 9.53 4.92
C ALA A 253 13.96 9.57 6.31
N ASP A 254 14.74 9.35 7.39
CA ASP A 254 14.32 9.52 8.78
C ASP A 254 13.03 8.76 9.18
N ASN A 255 12.70 7.68 8.45
CA ASN A 255 11.44 6.93 8.59
C ASN A 255 10.19 7.80 8.33
N ASN A 256 10.29 8.78 7.43
CA ASN A 256 9.23 9.75 7.12
C ASN A 256 7.97 9.11 6.52
N ILE A 257 8.12 8.08 5.69
CA ILE A 257 7.03 7.34 5.06
C ILE A 257 7.26 5.84 5.13
N GLN A 258 6.31 5.04 4.67
CA GLN A 258 6.47 3.59 4.45
C GLN A 258 6.16 3.29 2.97
N VAL A 259 7.00 2.51 2.30
CA VAL A 259 6.78 2.08 0.90
C VAL A 259 6.71 0.56 0.86
N VAL A 260 5.57 0.03 0.44
CA VAL A 260 5.24 -1.39 0.57
C VAL A 260 4.59 -1.90 -0.72
N GLN A 261 4.96 -3.11 -1.13
CA GLN A 261 4.39 -3.80 -2.29
C GLN A 261 3.92 -5.20 -1.90
N PRO A 262 2.74 -5.32 -1.25
CA PRO A 262 2.24 -6.61 -0.79
C PRO A 262 1.82 -7.51 -1.96
N THR A 263 2.04 -8.81 -1.81
CA THR A 263 1.83 -9.78 -2.89
C THR A 263 0.77 -10.84 -2.60
N THR A 264 0.16 -10.86 -1.40
CA THR A 264 -0.88 -11.83 -1.04
C THR A 264 -2.05 -11.18 -0.30
N ALA A 265 -3.19 -11.87 -0.24
CA ALA A 265 -4.37 -11.44 0.49
C ALA A 265 -4.08 -11.27 2.01
N ALA A 266 -3.28 -12.15 2.61
CA ALA A 266 -2.89 -12.01 4.02
C ALA A 266 -2.00 -10.79 4.25
N GLN A 267 -1.09 -10.48 3.33
CA GLN A 267 -0.21 -9.33 3.44
C GLN A 267 -0.98 -8.00 3.44
N ILE A 268 -1.95 -7.81 2.54
CA ILE A 268 -2.76 -6.58 2.56
C ILE A 268 -3.63 -6.49 3.81
N PHE A 269 -4.22 -7.60 4.26
CA PHE A 269 -4.99 -7.63 5.51
C PHE A 269 -4.16 -7.16 6.70
N HIS A 270 -2.99 -7.77 6.91
CA HIS A 270 -2.13 -7.43 8.03
C HIS A 270 -1.52 -6.03 7.90
N LEU A 271 -1.23 -5.57 6.69
CA LEU A 271 -0.68 -4.23 6.43
C LEU A 271 -1.64 -3.13 6.84
N LEU A 272 -2.90 -3.21 6.40
CA LEU A 272 -3.93 -2.22 6.72
C LEU A 272 -4.23 -2.20 8.24
N ARG A 273 -4.34 -3.37 8.85
CA ARG A 273 -4.49 -3.45 10.30
C ARG A 273 -3.27 -2.91 11.05
N ARG A 274 -2.07 -3.22 10.58
CA ARG A 274 -0.82 -2.70 11.16
C ARG A 274 -0.78 -1.18 11.16
N GLN A 275 -1.26 -0.52 10.11
CA GLN A 275 -1.29 0.95 10.00
C GLN A 275 -2.10 1.59 11.14
N MET A 276 -3.13 0.93 11.63
CA MET A 276 -4.00 1.45 12.68
C MET A 276 -3.68 0.93 14.09
N VAL A 277 -3.45 -0.37 14.23
CA VAL A 277 -3.23 -1.00 15.54
C VAL A 277 -1.88 -0.59 16.14
N ARG A 278 -0.85 -0.44 15.31
CA ARG A 278 0.45 0.05 15.73
C ARG A 278 0.42 1.58 15.94
N LYS A 279 1.10 2.06 16.96
CA LYS A 279 1.18 3.50 17.26
C LYS A 279 2.07 4.31 16.30
N PHE A 280 2.70 3.67 15.34
CA PHE A 280 3.54 4.32 14.32
C PHE A 280 2.68 4.93 13.21
N ARG A 281 2.39 6.23 13.31
CA ARG A 281 1.56 6.99 12.35
C ARG A 281 2.45 7.74 11.38
N LYS A 282 2.77 7.09 10.27
CA LYS A 282 3.50 7.67 9.14
C LYS A 282 2.72 7.40 7.85
N PRO A 283 2.82 8.25 6.84
CA PRO A 283 2.21 7.98 5.55
C PRO A 283 2.65 6.61 5.00
N LEU A 284 1.68 5.87 4.47
CA LEU A 284 1.87 4.53 3.93
C LEU A 284 1.56 4.54 2.43
N VAL A 285 2.58 4.24 1.62
CA VAL A 285 2.46 4.07 0.17
C VAL A 285 2.37 2.58 -0.14
N ILE A 286 1.22 2.14 -0.63
CA ILE A 286 0.97 0.75 -1.03
C ILE A 286 0.94 0.68 -2.55
N LEU A 287 1.91 -0.03 -3.13
CA LEU A 287 1.90 -0.40 -4.55
C LEU A 287 0.93 -1.56 -4.70
N THR A 288 -0.34 -1.27 -5.02
CA THR A 288 -1.38 -2.27 -5.12
C THR A 288 -1.29 -3.01 -6.46
N PRO A 289 -1.49 -4.33 -6.48
CA PRO A 289 -1.41 -5.10 -7.72
C PRO A 289 -2.66 -4.91 -8.58
N LYS A 290 -2.57 -5.38 -9.83
CA LYS A 290 -3.70 -5.48 -10.76
C LYS A 290 -4.06 -6.95 -11.03
N SER A 291 -3.19 -7.71 -11.66
CA SER A 291 -3.46 -9.13 -11.94
C SER A 291 -3.52 -10.02 -10.70
N LEU A 292 -2.72 -9.70 -9.67
CA LEU A 292 -2.75 -10.46 -8.41
C LEU A 292 -4.06 -10.34 -7.64
N LEU A 293 -4.89 -9.35 -7.93
CA LEU A 293 -6.22 -9.20 -7.30
C LEU A 293 -7.08 -10.46 -7.44
N ARG A 294 -6.87 -11.24 -8.52
CA ARG A 294 -7.62 -12.48 -8.83
C ARG A 294 -6.72 -13.70 -9.07
N ASN A 295 -5.41 -13.55 -8.88
CA ASN A 295 -4.49 -14.66 -9.05
C ASN A 295 -4.65 -15.64 -7.89
N LYS A 296 -4.95 -16.90 -8.19
CA LYS A 296 -5.12 -17.96 -7.19
C LYS A 296 -3.84 -18.23 -6.38
N ASP A 297 -2.67 -18.07 -7.01
CA ASP A 297 -1.37 -18.27 -6.34
C ASP A 297 -1.09 -17.17 -5.29
N ALA A 298 -1.71 -15.99 -5.45
CA ALA A 298 -1.66 -14.89 -4.50
C ALA A 298 -2.74 -14.98 -3.39
N GLY A 299 -3.59 -15.99 -3.45
CA GLY A 299 -4.60 -16.24 -2.42
C GLY A 299 -3.97 -16.66 -1.09
N SER A 300 -4.71 -16.48 -0.01
CA SER A 300 -4.29 -16.85 1.35
C SER A 300 -5.35 -17.67 2.06
N ALA A 301 -4.92 -18.63 2.88
CA ALA A 301 -5.84 -19.34 3.73
C ALA A 301 -6.36 -18.44 4.86
N LEU A 302 -7.63 -18.60 5.28
CA LEU A 302 -8.23 -17.81 6.34
C LEU A 302 -7.41 -17.86 7.65
N LYS A 303 -6.74 -18.98 7.93
CA LYS A 303 -5.86 -19.16 9.09
C LYS A 303 -4.70 -18.15 9.11
N GLU A 304 -4.19 -17.74 7.96
CA GLU A 304 -3.09 -16.78 7.87
C GLU A 304 -3.47 -15.41 8.45
N LEU A 305 -4.75 -15.04 8.37
CA LEU A 305 -5.27 -13.79 8.94
C LEU A 305 -5.41 -13.88 10.47
N SER A 306 -5.47 -15.08 11.02
CA SER A 306 -5.63 -15.28 12.46
C SER A 306 -4.28 -15.35 13.21
N THR A 307 -3.30 -16.05 12.64
CA THR A 307 -2.03 -16.34 13.32
C THR A 307 -0.84 -15.62 12.68
N GLY A 308 -1.05 -14.97 11.54
CA GLY A 308 -0.03 -14.25 10.79
C GLY A 308 0.19 -12.81 11.26
N ARG A 309 1.08 -12.15 10.55
CA ARG A 309 1.35 -10.70 10.65
C ARG A 309 1.94 -10.24 9.33
N PHE A 310 1.98 -8.93 9.11
CA PHE A 310 2.68 -8.39 7.95
C PHE A 310 4.17 -8.74 8.01
N GLN A 311 4.69 -9.34 6.95
CA GLN A 311 6.08 -9.74 6.81
C GLN A 311 6.78 -8.78 5.84
N PRO A 312 7.74 -7.95 6.31
CA PRO A 312 8.51 -7.06 5.43
C PRO A 312 9.37 -7.82 4.40
N ILE A 313 9.82 -9.00 4.78
CA ILE A 313 10.57 -9.96 3.95
C ILE A 313 9.86 -11.30 4.06
N ILE A 314 9.53 -11.90 2.92
CA ILE A 314 8.99 -13.26 2.86
C ILE A 314 10.09 -14.19 2.36
N PRO A 315 10.40 -15.26 3.12
CA PRO A 315 11.45 -16.22 2.75
C PRO A 315 11.05 -17.07 1.53
N GLU A 316 11.96 -17.94 1.13
CA GLU A 316 11.62 -19.07 0.25
C GLU A 316 10.52 -19.92 0.88
N LEU A 317 9.49 -20.22 0.11
CA LEU A 317 8.31 -20.96 0.58
C LEU A 317 8.23 -22.41 0.06
N ASP A 318 9.06 -22.78 -0.92
CA ASP A 318 9.05 -24.12 -1.46
C ASP A 318 9.96 -25.04 -0.62
N ASP A 319 9.36 -25.97 0.13
CA ASP A 319 10.07 -26.94 0.98
C ASP A 319 11.01 -27.88 0.22
N LYS A 320 10.89 -27.98 -1.10
CA LYS A 320 11.80 -28.76 -1.95
C LYS A 320 13.16 -28.08 -2.07
N ILE A 321 13.23 -26.77 -1.93
CA ILE A 321 14.49 -26.01 -2.01
C ILE A 321 15.29 -26.22 -0.74
N LYS A 322 16.38 -26.98 -0.87
CA LYS A 322 17.25 -27.27 0.26
C LYS A 322 18.33 -26.17 0.38
N ALA A 323 18.29 -25.42 1.46
CA ALA A 323 19.19 -24.28 1.69
C ALA A 323 20.68 -24.58 1.43
N ALA A 324 21.13 -25.79 1.79
CA ALA A 324 22.53 -26.22 1.58
C ALA A 324 22.90 -26.45 0.10
N SER A 325 21.92 -26.54 -0.83
CA SER A 325 22.15 -26.71 -2.27
C SER A 325 22.02 -25.43 -3.07
N VAL A 326 21.49 -24.36 -2.46
CA VAL A 326 21.25 -23.09 -3.13
C VAL A 326 22.58 -22.42 -3.52
N LYS A 327 22.73 -22.09 -4.79
CA LYS A 327 23.87 -21.39 -5.37
C LYS A 327 23.58 -19.93 -5.68
N ARG A 328 22.31 -19.61 -5.95
CA ARG A 328 21.80 -18.27 -6.31
C ARG A 328 20.57 -17.93 -5.46
N VAL A 329 20.53 -16.71 -4.99
CA VAL A 329 19.34 -16.14 -4.34
C VAL A 329 18.79 -15.04 -5.24
N LEU A 330 17.56 -15.20 -5.73
CA LEU A 330 16.80 -14.16 -6.41
C LEU A 330 16.06 -13.36 -5.34
N VAL A 331 16.15 -12.03 -5.42
CA VAL A 331 15.46 -11.11 -4.54
C VAL A 331 14.58 -10.22 -5.38
N CYS A 332 13.30 -10.13 -5.08
CA CYS A 332 12.34 -9.40 -5.90
C CYS A 332 11.28 -8.70 -5.05
N SER A 333 10.48 -7.83 -5.67
CA SER A 333 9.30 -7.22 -5.10
C SER A 333 8.14 -7.28 -6.10
N GLY A 334 6.91 -7.42 -5.61
CA GLY A 334 5.70 -7.42 -6.44
C GLY A 334 5.47 -8.70 -7.25
N LYS A 335 4.68 -8.56 -8.32
CA LYS A 335 4.14 -9.70 -9.08
C LYS A 335 5.20 -10.57 -9.78
N VAL A 336 6.37 -10.03 -10.08
CA VAL A 336 7.45 -10.78 -10.74
C VAL A 336 7.85 -12.04 -9.95
N TYR A 337 7.57 -12.06 -8.66
CA TYR A 337 7.75 -13.25 -7.82
C TYR A 337 7.07 -14.49 -8.43
N TYR A 338 5.83 -14.36 -8.89
CA TYR A 338 5.08 -15.50 -9.46
C TYR A 338 5.67 -15.94 -10.79
N ASP A 339 6.13 -15.01 -11.62
CA ASP A 339 6.85 -15.34 -12.85
C ASP A 339 8.15 -16.10 -12.57
N LEU A 340 8.85 -15.73 -11.50
CA LEU A 340 10.07 -16.42 -11.08
C LEU A 340 9.78 -17.81 -10.51
N VAL A 341 8.73 -18.00 -9.73
CA VAL A 341 8.33 -19.31 -9.20
C VAL A 341 7.97 -20.26 -10.35
N HIS A 342 7.16 -19.81 -11.29
CA HIS A 342 6.82 -20.60 -12.48
C HIS A 342 8.06 -20.88 -13.35
N GLY A 343 8.88 -19.85 -13.58
CA GLY A 343 10.11 -19.99 -14.35
C GLY A 343 11.13 -20.96 -13.72
N ARG A 344 11.19 -21.04 -12.38
CA ARG A 344 11.99 -22.04 -11.66
C ARG A 344 11.45 -23.45 -11.84
N ALA A 345 10.12 -23.60 -11.70
CA ALA A 345 9.46 -24.88 -11.85
C ALA A 345 9.64 -25.45 -13.26
N ASP A 346 9.49 -24.63 -14.30
CA ASP A 346 9.70 -25.04 -15.71
C ASP A 346 11.13 -25.51 -15.97
N ARG A 347 12.12 -24.90 -15.29
CA ARG A 347 13.53 -25.26 -15.41
C ARG A 347 13.95 -26.42 -14.50
N LYS A 348 13.09 -26.78 -13.55
CA LYS A 348 13.41 -27.76 -12.48
C LYS A 348 14.70 -27.40 -11.77
N ASP A 349 14.91 -26.12 -11.43
CA ASP A 349 16.15 -25.60 -10.86
C ASP A 349 16.04 -25.43 -9.33
N ASP A 350 16.35 -26.51 -8.61
CA ASP A 350 16.34 -26.52 -7.15
C ASP A 350 17.58 -25.84 -6.52
N SER A 351 18.46 -25.27 -7.32
CA SER A 351 19.65 -24.53 -6.85
C SER A 351 19.41 -23.02 -6.64
N VAL A 352 18.18 -22.55 -6.87
CA VAL A 352 17.79 -21.13 -6.77
C VAL A 352 16.73 -20.96 -5.70
N ALA A 353 16.98 -20.09 -4.72
CA ALA A 353 15.98 -19.61 -3.75
C ALA A 353 15.42 -18.25 -4.18
N ILE A 354 14.16 -17.96 -3.81
CA ILE A 354 13.50 -16.70 -4.15
C ILE A 354 13.00 -16.03 -2.87
N ILE A 355 13.49 -14.83 -2.58
CA ILE A 355 13.11 -14.01 -1.43
C ILE A 355 12.29 -12.82 -1.94
N ARG A 356 11.14 -12.53 -1.26
CA ARG A 356 10.32 -11.35 -1.57
C ARG A 356 10.58 -10.23 -0.57
N VAL A 357 10.80 -9.03 -1.09
CA VAL A 357 10.83 -7.80 -0.30
C VAL A 357 9.46 -7.15 -0.43
N GLU A 358 8.64 -7.27 0.60
CA GLU A 358 7.29 -6.68 0.65
C GLU A 358 7.32 -5.23 1.13
N GLN A 359 8.26 -4.88 2.02
CA GLN A 359 8.49 -3.51 2.48
C GLN A 359 9.84 -3.01 1.99
N LEU A 360 9.78 -2.08 1.04
CA LEU A 360 10.97 -1.44 0.47
C LEU A 360 11.55 -0.40 1.42
N TYR A 361 10.70 0.36 2.12
CA TYR A 361 11.13 1.33 3.12
C TYR A 361 10.17 1.38 4.33
N PRO A 362 10.68 1.50 5.57
CA PRO A 362 12.08 1.28 5.97
C PRO A 362 12.52 -0.17 5.70
N PHE A 363 13.76 -0.34 5.22
CA PHE A 363 14.26 -1.66 4.84
C PHE A 363 14.54 -2.55 6.06
N ALA A 364 14.07 -3.79 6.04
CA ALA A 364 14.17 -4.72 7.15
C ALA A 364 15.52 -5.49 7.17
N HIS A 365 16.63 -4.76 7.38
CA HIS A 365 17.99 -5.28 7.31
C HIS A 365 18.22 -6.58 8.10
N LYS A 366 17.84 -6.60 9.39
CA LYS A 366 18.04 -7.76 10.26
C LYS A 366 17.32 -9.01 9.75
N THR A 367 16.09 -8.83 9.26
CA THR A 367 15.29 -9.93 8.72
C THR A 367 15.87 -10.42 7.40
N PHE A 368 16.27 -9.52 6.52
CA PHE A 368 16.88 -9.87 5.23
C PHE A 368 18.22 -10.56 5.40
N GLU A 369 19.09 -10.06 6.28
CA GLU A 369 20.38 -10.68 6.60
C GLU A 369 20.21 -12.09 7.16
N ALA A 370 19.28 -12.25 8.11
CA ALA A 370 18.99 -13.56 8.70
C ALA A 370 18.49 -14.57 7.65
N GLU A 371 17.70 -14.09 6.69
CA GLU A 371 17.20 -14.92 5.59
C GLU A 371 18.32 -15.31 4.62
N LEU A 372 19.16 -14.34 4.23
CA LEU A 372 20.27 -14.60 3.30
C LEU A 372 21.31 -15.57 3.87
N ARG A 373 21.56 -15.52 5.18
CA ARG A 373 22.49 -16.44 5.89
C ARG A 373 22.06 -17.91 5.86
N LYS A 374 20.80 -18.21 5.54
CA LYS A 374 20.34 -19.60 5.40
C LYS A 374 20.99 -20.31 4.20
N TYR A 375 21.54 -19.55 3.25
CA TYR A 375 22.09 -20.07 1.99
C TYR A 375 23.63 -19.96 1.93
N PRO A 376 24.36 -20.78 2.70
CA PRO A 376 25.81 -20.61 2.87
C PRO A 376 26.65 -20.89 1.62
N LYS A 377 26.08 -21.58 0.61
CA LYS A 377 26.73 -21.85 -0.68
C LYS A 377 26.32 -20.90 -1.80
N ALA A 378 25.44 -19.95 -1.51
CA ALA A 378 25.03 -18.98 -2.51
C ALA A 378 26.14 -17.97 -2.77
N THR A 379 26.64 -17.97 -4.00
CA THR A 379 27.67 -17.02 -4.47
C THR A 379 27.09 -15.84 -5.25
N GLU A 380 25.79 -15.90 -5.55
CA GLU A 380 25.09 -14.90 -6.36
C GLU A 380 23.80 -14.45 -5.66
N VAL A 381 23.68 -13.14 -5.51
CA VAL A 381 22.45 -12.46 -5.05
C VAL A 381 22.00 -11.57 -6.18
N VAL A 382 20.81 -11.81 -6.75
CA VAL A 382 20.33 -11.13 -7.93
C VAL A 382 19.03 -10.42 -7.63
N TRP A 383 19.02 -9.09 -7.76
CA TRP A 383 17.76 -8.35 -7.75
C TRP A 383 17.01 -8.52 -9.07
N VAL A 384 15.73 -8.82 -8.97
CA VAL A 384 14.84 -8.97 -10.13
C VAL A 384 13.65 -8.04 -10.01
N GLN A 385 13.38 -7.25 -11.03
CA GLN A 385 12.23 -6.35 -11.07
C GLN A 385 11.58 -6.29 -12.45
N ASP A 386 10.29 -5.95 -12.48
CA ASP A 386 9.53 -5.73 -13.72
C ASP A 386 9.88 -4.41 -14.40
N GLU A 387 10.24 -3.40 -13.64
CA GLU A 387 10.49 -2.05 -14.11
C GLU A 387 11.79 -1.96 -14.94
N PRO A 388 11.90 -0.96 -15.84
CA PRO A 388 13.17 -0.64 -16.48
C PRO A 388 14.29 -0.37 -15.46
N GLN A 389 15.54 -0.63 -15.82
CA GLN A 389 16.69 -0.54 -14.92
C GLN A 389 16.83 0.83 -14.23
N ASN A 390 16.51 1.93 -14.93
CA ASN A 390 16.57 3.29 -14.38
C ASN A 390 15.34 3.67 -13.54
N GLN A 391 14.38 2.77 -13.41
CA GLN A 391 13.12 2.95 -12.70
C GLN A 391 12.96 1.85 -11.65
N GLY A 392 11.87 1.92 -10.87
CA GLY A 392 11.62 0.93 -9.82
C GLY A 392 12.63 0.97 -8.67
N PRO A 393 12.72 -0.12 -7.89
CA PRO A 393 13.51 -0.13 -6.65
C PRO A 393 15.02 -0.26 -6.83
N TRP A 394 15.55 -0.67 -7.99
CA TRP A 394 16.95 -1.09 -8.13
C TRP A 394 17.96 -0.13 -7.51
N PHE A 395 17.95 1.15 -7.91
CA PHE A 395 18.95 2.11 -7.43
C PHE A 395 18.85 2.41 -5.93
N TYR A 396 17.70 2.14 -5.34
CA TYR A 396 17.51 2.24 -3.90
C TYR A 396 17.95 0.99 -3.17
N VAL A 397 17.53 -0.21 -3.64
CA VAL A 397 17.77 -1.45 -2.90
C VAL A 397 19.19 -1.98 -3.00
N GLN A 398 19.94 -1.66 -4.06
CA GLN A 398 21.25 -2.26 -4.32
C GLN A 398 22.25 -2.11 -3.15
N HIS A 399 22.29 -0.95 -2.50
CA HIS A 399 23.17 -0.73 -1.36
C HIS A 399 22.70 -1.50 -0.11
N HIS A 400 21.38 -1.63 0.08
CA HIS A 400 20.83 -2.44 1.16
C HIS A 400 21.15 -3.94 0.97
N LEU A 401 21.03 -4.44 -0.27
CA LEU A 401 21.42 -5.81 -0.58
C LEU A 401 22.91 -6.03 -0.31
N TYR A 402 23.75 -5.14 -0.85
CA TYR A 402 25.19 -5.21 -0.69
C TYR A 402 25.64 -5.21 0.79
N GLN A 403 25.05 -4.36 1.61
CA GLN A 403 25.36 -4.29 3.04
C GLN A 403 25.12 -5.63 3.76
N ASN A 404 24.12 -6.40 3.36
CA ASN A 404 23.71 -7.65 4.00
C ASN A 404 24.31 -8.91 3.36
N MET A 405 25.04 -8.77 2.25
CA MET A 405 25.74 -9.89 1.59
C MET A 405 26.94 -10.37 2.39
N SER A 406 27.28 -11.64 2.22
CA SER A 406 28.51 -12.24 2.75
C SER A 406 29.70 -12.02 1.83
N ALA A 407 30.92 -12.11 2.37
CA ALA A 407 32.15 -12.04 1.58
C ALA A 407 32.15 -13.11 0.47
N GLY A 408 32.56 -12.71 -0.74
CA GLY A 408 32.61 -13.58 -1.92
C GLY A 408 31.31 -13.67 -2.72
N GLN A 409 30.18 -13.12 -2.22
CA GLN A 409 28.95 -13.05 -2.99
C GLN A 409 29.01 -11.92 -4.03
N LYS A 410 28.38 -12.14 -5.19
CA LYS A 410 28.26 -11.16 -6.28
C LYS A 410 26.85 -10.64 -6.35
N LEU A 411 26.70 -9.31 -6.39
CA LEU A 411 25.42 -8.66 -6.63
C LEU A 411 25.13 -8.56 -8.13
N GLY A 412 23.99 -9.05 -8.54
CA GLY A 412 23.53 -8.99 -9.91
C GLY A 412 22.17 -8.31 -10.06
N TYR A 413 21.81 -8.01 -11.31
CA TYR A 413 20.53 -7.43 -11.70
C TYR A 413 19.95 -8.18 -12.89
N ALA A 414 18.66 -8.48 -12.84
CA ALA A 414 17.85 -8.96 -13.94
C ALA A 414 16.57 -8.13 -14.06
N GLY A 415 16.30 -7.62 -15.24
CA GLY A 415 15.15 -6.74 -15.50
C GLY A 415 15.20 -6.14 -16.87
N ARG A 416 14.23 -5.28 -17.17
CA ARG A 416 14.15 -4.56 -18.44
C ARG A 416 15.31 -3.62 -18.62
N PRO A 417 15.76 -3.36 -19.89
CA PRO A 417 16.74 -2.30 -20.15
C PRO A 417 16.22 -0.93 -19.70
N ALA A 418 17.13 0.00 -19.44
CA ALA A 418 16.76 1.39 -19.13
C ALA A 418 15.90 1.99 -20.25
N SER A 419 14.90 2.75 -19.88
CA SER A 419 13.93 3.35 -20.79
C SER A 419 13.48 4.74 -20.29
N ALA A 420 13.25 5.65 -21.22
CA ALA A 420 12.68 6.96 -20.92
C ALA A 420 11.16 6.87 -20.67
N SER A 421 10.48 5.85 -21.24
CA SER A 421 9.08 5.57 -20.99
C SER A 421 8.93 4.53 -19.86
N PRO A 422 7.89 4.60 -19.02
CA PRO A 422 7.64 3.59 -18.00
C PRO A 422 7.51 2.18 -18.58
N ALA A 423 6.75 2.00 -19.66
CA ALA A 423 6.51 0.72 -20.29
C ALA A 423 6.40 0.84 -21.81
N VAL A 424 6.51 -0.31 -22.50
CA VAL A 424 6.29 -0.40 -23.96
C VAL A 424 4.79 -0.38 -24.29
N GLY A 425 4.44 0.18 -25.45
CA GLY A 425 3.03 0.27 -25.89
C GLY A 425 2.45 -1.01 -26.49
N TYR A 426 3.29 -1.94 -26.97
CA TYR A 426 2.84 -3.17 -27.62
C TYR A 426 2.89 -4.37 -26.70
N LEU A 427 1.78 -5.11 -26.58
CA LEU A 427 1.68 -6.32 -25.77
C LEU A 427 2.72 -7.38 -26.14
N ALA A 428 2.95 -7.62 -27.44
CA ALA A 428 3.97 -8.58 -27.90
C ALA A 428 5.37 -8.22 -27.41
N LYS A 429 5.71 -6.91 -27.41
CA LYS A 429 7.01 -6.44 -26.90
C LYS A 429 7.12 -6.56 -25.40
N HIS A 430 6.02 -6.33 -24.67
CA HIS A 430 5.94 -6.59 -23.24
C HIS A 430 6.22 -8.06 -22.93
N GLN A 431 5.56 -8.99 -23.63
CA GLN A 431 5.74 -10.43 -23.43
C GLN A 431 7.17 -10.90 -23.72
N GLU A 432 7.78 -10.39 -24.81
CA GLU A 432 9.19 -10.63 -25.12
C GLU A 432 10.10 -10.19 -23.97
N GLN A 433 9.90 -8.97 -23.46
CA GLN A 433 10.70 -8.42 -22.36
C GLN A 433 10.47 -9.17 -21.05
N GLN A 434 9.23 -9.58 -20.75
CA GLN A 434 8.92 -10.35 -19.56
C GLN A 434 9.63 -11.70 -19.58
N LYS A 435 9.56 -12.40 -20.69
CA LYS A 435 10.30 -13.65 -20.88
C LYS A 435 11.82 -13.44 -20.72
N ALA A 436 12.36 -12.39 -21.35
CA ALA A 436 13.79 -12.12 -21.34
C ALA A 436 14.32 -11.82 -19.92
N LEU A 437 13.56 -11.08 -19.07
CA LEU A 437 13.98 -10.81 -17.71
C LEU A 437 13.97 -12.07 -16.84
N VAL A 438 12.97 -12.95 -17.01
CA VAL A 438 12.94 -14.24 -16.30
C VAL A 438 14.10 -15.13 -16.75
N ASP A 439 14.36 -15.23 -18.05
CA ASP A 439 15.50 -15.97 -18.58
C ASP A 439 16.84 -15.42 -18.06
N GLN A 440 16.96 -14.09 -17.92
CA GLN A 440 18.13 -13.43 -17.34
C GLN A 440 18.32 -13.77 -15.86
N ALA A 441 17.23 -13.82 -15.07
CA ALA A 441 17.28 -14.13 -13.65
C ALA A 441 17.88 -15.53 -13.35
N PHE A 442 17.55 -16.52 -14.21
CA PHE A 442 18.07 -17.89 -14.09
C PHE A 442 19.35 -18.13 -14.89
N GLY A 443 19.63 -17.29 -15.89
CA GLY A 443 20.80 -17.41 -16.78
C GLY A 443 21.96 -16.48 -16.41
N LYS A 444 22.44 -15.75 -17.44
CA LYS A 444 23.47 -14.72 -17.27
C LYS A 444 22.81 -13.39 -16.95
N PHE A 445 23.07 -12.85 -15.80
CA PHE A 445 22.63 -11.52 -15.34
C PHE A 445 23.74 -10.47 -15.51
N LYS A 446 23.37 -9.21 -15.47
CA LYS A 446 24.37 -8.13 -15.43
C LYS A 446 25.02 -8.13 -14.05
N VAL A 447 26.34 -8.38 -14.00
CA VAL A 447 27.13 -8.20 -12.78
C VAL A 447 27.43 -6.70 -12.64
N PHE A 448 26.94 -6.10 -11.58
CA PHE A 448 27.45 -4.81 -11.13
C PHE A 448 28.70 -5.12 -10.30
N MET A 449 29.82 -4.46 -10.56
CA MET A 449 31.10 -4.71 -9.92
C MET A 449 31.12 -4.37 -8.42
N LEU A 450 30.18 -4.93 -7.67
CA LEU A 450 30.12 -4.92 -6.22
C LEU A 450 30.33 -6.36 -5.74
N THR A 451 31.59 -6.75 -5.66
CA THR A 451 31.96 -8.00 -4.97
C THR A 451 32.32 -7.63 -3.54
N LYS A 452 31.66 -8.26 -2.58
CA LYS A 452 31.94 -8.05 -1.15
C LYS A 452 33.04 -8.99 -0.67
#